data_07ae357577b5aed0af309f23b5551c03
#
_entry.id   07ae357577b5aed0af309f23b5551c03
#
_cell.length_a   1.000
_cell.length_b   1.000
_cell.length_c   1.000
_cell.angle_alpha   90.00
_cell.angle_beta   90.00
_cell.angle_gamma   90.00
#
_symmetry.space_group_name_H-M   'P 1'
#
loop_
_entity.id
_entity.type
_entity.pdbx_description
1 polymer ?
#
loop_
_entity_poly.entity_id
_entity_poly.type
_entity_poly.pdbx_seq_one_letter_code
_entity_poly.pdbx_strand_id
1 'polypeptide(L)'
;GQVSLVVAPTTLTYNWLSELGRFAPDLSVMVLGGSAAQRASQIRHVKEAHDVDVLITSYPLIRQDIEQLTTIEFRFAILDEAQHIKNAGSKGAQAVRQLQAQTRFALTGTPLENGVGELWSIFNFVLPGYLLSYSAFLRRYQDGTDAEDLRRRISPFLMRRLKKEVLTELPDKIESVFTAQMSPEQAKVYEATMMRLRQRVDSIVKEKGFERGRTEVLAAITQLREICCHP
;
A
#
# COMPACT_ATOMS: atom_id res chain seq x y z
N GLY A 1 22.16 11.45 18.32
CA GLY A 1 20.70 11.26 18.49
C GLY A 1 20.28 9.87 18.05
N GLN A 2 19.06 9.47 18.33
CA GLN A 2 18.53 8.22 17.78
C GLN A 2 18.05 8.44 16.35
N VAL A 3 18.46 7.58 15.42
CA VAL A 3 18.08 7.65 14.01
C VAL A 3 16.59 7.33 13.81
N SER A 4 15.97 7.98 12.82
CA SER A 4 14.61 7.69 12.36
C SER A 4 14.66 6.92 11.03
N LEU A 5 13.68 6.05 10.77
CA LEU A 5 13.58 5.28 9.53
C LEU A 5 12.36 5.71 8.74
N VAL A 6 12.55 6.00 7.45
CA VAL A 6 11.48 6.16 6.47
C VAL A 6 11.51 5.01 5.48
N VAL A 7 10.39 4.33 5.32
CA VAL A 7 10.18 3.28 4.31
C VAL A 7 9.18 3.78 3.30
N ALA A 8 9.61 3.95 2.05
CA ALA A 8 8.78 4.49 0.98
C ALA A 8 8.83 3.60 -0.28
N PRO A 9 7.92 3.77 -1.25
CA PRO A 9 8.11 3.24 -2.59
C PRO A 9 9.46 3.68 -3.18
N THR A 10 10.11 2.83 -3.97
CA THR A 10 11.44 3.13 -4.54
C THR A 10 11.48 4.46 -5.30
N THR A 11 10.40 4.79 -6.00
CA THR A 11 10.26 6.06 -6.74
C THR A 11 10.16 7.30 -5.85
N LEU A 12 9.81 7.15 -4.58
CA LEU A 12 9.61 8.25 -3.64
C LEU A 12 10.77 8.46 -2.67
N THR A 13 11.77 7.57 -2.64
CA THR A 13 12.91 7.70 -1.71
C THR A 13 13.69 9.00 -1.90
N TYR A 14 13.93 9.40 -3.14
CA TYR A 14 14.61 10.66 -3.45
C TYR A 14 13.71 11.89 -3.27
N ASN A 15 12.39 11.74 -3.40
CA ASN A 15 11.48 12.83 -3.04
C ASN A 15 11.55 13.13 -1.54
N TRP A 16 11.58 12.09 -0.70
CA TRP A 16 11.79 12.26 0.74
C TRP A 16 13.12 12.96 1.06
N LEU A 17 14.21 12.57 0.39
CA LEU A 17 15.51 13.23 0.54
C LEU A 17 15.42 14.72 0.18
N SER A 18 14.79 15.05 -0.95
CA SER A 18 14.61 16.43 -1.42
C SER A 18 13.76 17.27 -0.47
N GLU A 19 12.64 16.71 -0.01
CA GLU A 19 11.73 17.41 0.92
C GLU A 19 12.37 17.63 2.29
N LEU A 20 13.11 16.65 2.81
CA LEU A 20 13.85 16.81 4.06
C LEU A 20 14.95 17.87 3.92
N GLY A 21 15.70 17.89 2.80
CA GLY A 21 16.68 18.93 2.52
C GLY A 21 16.08 20.34 2.42
N ARG A 22 14.81 20.45 1.99
CA ARG A 22 14.09 21.74 1.90
C ARG A 22 13.51 22.21 3.23
N PHE A 23 12.87 21.31 3.98
CA PHE A 23 12.10 21.67 5.17
C PHE A 23 12.82 21.42 6.49
N ALA A 24 13.86 20.61 6.49
CA ALA A 24 14.65 20.27 7.66
C ALA A 24 16.15 20.11 7.29
N PRO A 25 16.80 21.19 6.76
CA PRO A 25 18.17 21.13 6.23
C PRO A 25 19.23 20.75 7.27
N ASP A 26 18.91 20.92 8.55
CA ASP A 26 19.83 20.58 9.65
C ASP A 26 19.89 19.07 9.94
N LEU A 27 19.01 18.26 9.34
CA LEU A 27 19.03 16.81 9.52
C LEU A 27 20.00 16.14 8.54
N SER A 28 20.83 15.26 9.08
CA SER A 28 21.68 14.36 8.27
C SER A 28 20.84 13.21 7.74
N VAL A 29 20.69 13.13 6.42
CA VAL A 29 19.80 12.16 5.75
C VAL A 29 20.61 11.21 4.88
N MET A 30 20.40 9.91 5.03
CA MET A 30 21.02 8.87 4.20
C MET A 30 19.93 8.04 3.48
N VAL A 31 20.11 7.84 2.17
CA VAL A 31 19.28 6.90 1.38
C VAL A 31 20.02 5.58 1.24
N LEU A 32 19.41 4.50 1.72
CA LEU A 32 19.94 3.14 1.62
C LEU A 32 19.87 2.68 0.16
N GLY A 33 21.02 2.30 -0.41
CA GLY A 33 21.06 1.89 -1.81
C GLY A 33 22.34 1.17 -2.22
N GLY A 34 22.38 0.72 -3.49
CA GLY A 34 23.50 0.00 -4.04
C GLY A 34 23.45 -1.52 -3.82
N SER A 35 24.60 -2.19 -3.91
CA SER A 35 24.73 -3.63 -3.68
C SER A 35 24.46 -4.01 -2.22
N ALA A 36 24.19 -5.28 -1.97
CA ALA A 36 23.97 -5.78 -0.62
C ALA A 36 25.14 -5.48 0.34
N ALA A 37 26.40 -5.57 -0.15
CA ALA A 37 27.57 -5.24 0.62
C ALA A 37 27.66 -3.74 0.98
N GLN A 38 27.30 -2.88 0.03
CA GLN A 38 27.26 -1.42 0.26
C GLN A 38 26.16 -1.07 1.28
N ARG A 39 24.98 -1.64 1.17
CA ARG A 39 23.89 -1.41 2.14
C ARG A 39 24.25 -1.92 3.53
N ALA A 40 24.89 -3.08 3.63
CA ALA A 40 25.40 -3.60 4.91
C ALA A 40 26.39 -2.65 5.57
N SER A 41 27.28 -2.05 4.78
CA SER A 41 28.23 -1.03 5.27
C SER A 41 27.50 0.25 5.72
N GLN A 42 26.51 0.71 4.95
CA GLN A 42 25.69 1.87 5.30
C GLN A 42 24.92 1.66 6.62
N ILE A 43 24.28 0.50 6.79
CA ILE A 43 23.53 0.17 8.01
C ILE A 43 24.49 0.11 9.22
N ARG A 44 25.67 -0.46 9.05
CA ARG A 44 26.69 -0.48 10.10
C ARG A 44 27.15 0.93 10.47
N HIS A 45 27.40 1.78 9.47
CA HIS A 45 27.76 3.17 9.70
C HIS A 45 26.68 3.91 10.52
N VAL A 46 25.42 3.80 10.14
CA VAL A 46 24.29 4.39 10.87
C VAL A 46 24.25 3.94 12.34
N LYS A 47 24.57 2.67 12.58
CA LYS A 47 24.58 2.10 13.94
C LYS A 47 25.74 2.61 14.78
N GLU A 48 26.92 2.79 14.21
CA GLU A 48 28.17 3.06 14.91
C GLU A 48 28.52 4.56 15.00
N ALA A 49 28.27 5.32 13.94
CA ALA A 49 28.72 6.70 13.85
C ALA A 49 27.76 7.71 14.53
N HIS A 50 26.48 7.40 14.65
CA HIS A 50 25.45 8.27 15.23
C HIS A 50 25.37 9.68 14.60
N ASP A 51 25.77 9.82 13.34
CA ASP A 51 25.82 11.06 12.56
C ASP A 51 24.69 11.15 11.52
N VAL A 52 23.82 10.15 11.45
CA VAL A 52 22.65 10.10 10.57
C VAL A 52 21.38 10.25 11.41
N ASP A 53 20.57 11.25 11.11
CA ASP A 53 19.29 11.51 11.78
C ASP A 53 18.14 10.75 11.13
N VAL A 54 18.17 10.62 9.79
CA VAL A 54 17.12 9.94 9.03
C VAL A 54 17.73 8.97 8.02
N LEU A 55 17.37 7.70 8.14
CA LEU A 55 17.64 6.65 7.16
C LEU A 55 16.41 6.44 6.28
N ILE A 56 16.55 6.52 4.96
CA ILE A 56 15.48 6.28 4.00
C ILE A 56 15.74 4.96 3.28
N THR A 57 14.75 4.09 3.21
CA THR A 57 14.81 2.83 2.47
C THR A 57 13.52 2.57 1.69
N SER A 58 13.52 1.51 0.87
CA SER A 58 12.34 1.12 0.10
C SER A 58 11.76 -0.23 0.56
N TYR A 59 10.46 -0.48 0.24
CA TYR A 59 9.81 -1.76 0.57
C TYR A 59 10.52 -3.01 0.02
N PRO A 60 11.10 -3.01 -1.19
CA PRO A 60 11.94 -4.11 -1.64
C PRO A 60 13.21 -4.31 -0.80
N LEU A 61 13.90 -3.21 -0.45
CA LEU A 61 15.16 -3.28 0.29
C LEU A 61 14.97 -3.66 1.76
N ILE A 62 13.92 -3.14 2.43
CA ILE A 62 13.67 -3.51 3.82
C ILE A 62 13.50 -5.03 4.00
N ARG A 63 12.92 -5.72 3.00
CA ARG A 63 12.79 -7.18 3.01
C ARG A 63 14.11 -7.92 2.91
N GLN A 64 15.08 -7.31 2.21
CA GLN A 64 16.42 -7.90 2.02
C GLN A 64 17.31 -7.66 3.24
N ASP A 65 17.17 -6.48 3.85
CA ASP A 65 18.10 -5.98 4.86
C ASP A 65 17.51 -6.04 6.30
N ILE A 66 16.35 -6.67 6.48
CA ILE A 66 15.61 -6.66 7.75
C ILE A 66 16.44 -7.20 8.93
N GLU A 67 17.21 -8.26 8.74
CA GLU A 67 18.05 -8.84 9.78
C GLU A 67 19.05 -7.82 10.37
N GLN A 68 19.56 -6.94 9.52
CA GLN A 68 20.48 -5.89 9.94
C GLN A 68 19.72 -4.70 10.54
N LEU A 69 18.61 -4.31 9.94
CA LEU A 69 17.80 -3.17 10.41
C LEU A 69 17.15 -3.43 11.78
N THR A 70 16.85 -4.67 12.13
CA THR A 70 16.35 -5.04 13.48
C THR A 70 17.38 -4.86 14.57
N THR A 71 18.65 -4.70 14.25
CA THR A 71 19.73 -4.43 15.24
C THR A 71 19.81 -2.95 15.64
N ILE A 72 19.01 -2.08 15.01
CA ILE A 72 18.94 -0.64 15.28
C ILE A 72 17.61 -0.35 15.97
N GLU A 73 17.66 0.38 17.09
CA GLU A 73 16.47 0.95 17.72
C GLU A 73 16.20 2.34 17.14
N PHE A 74 15.15 2.46 16.34
CA PHE A 74 14.74 3.72 15.71
C PHE A 74 13.93 4.59 16.66
N ARG A 75 14.12 5.91 16.60
CA ARG A 75 13.23 6.85 17.29
C ARG A 75 11.84 6.84 16.65
N PHE A 76 11.80 6.98 15.33
CA PHE A 76 10.57 6.91 14.54
C PHE A 76 10.74 5.88 13.42
N ALA A 77 9.69 5.10 13.14
CA ALA A 77 9.57 4.31 11.93
C ALA A 77 8.34 4.81 11.15
N ILE A 78 8.57 5.35 9.98
CA ILE A 78 7.54 5.98 9.14
C ILE A 78 7.39 5.15 7.88
N LEU A 79 6.17 4.65 7.61
CA LEU A 79 5.83 4.01 6.34
C LEU A 79 5.08 5.00 5.45
N ASP A 80 5.61 5.29 4.28
CA ASP A 80 4.91 6.04 3.26
C ASP A 80 4.23 5.08 2.27
N GLU A 81 3.05 5.45 1.76
CA GLU A 81 2.18 4.58 0.97
C GLU A 81 1.96 3.22 1.67
N ALA A 82 1.51 3.27 2.93
CA ALA A 82 1.42 2.11 3.82
C ALA A 82 0.48 0.99 3.29
N GLN A 83 -0.33 1.23 2.23
CA GLN A 83 -1.05 0.16 1.54
C GLN A 83 -0.13 -0.93 0.97
N HIS A 84 1.19 -0.67 0.83
CA HIS A 84 2.16 -1.72 0.50
C HIS A 84 2.21 -2.87 1.52
N ILE A 85 1.76 -2.64 2.75
CA ILE A 85 1.67 -3.66 3.80
C ILE A 85 0.23 -4.10 4.10
N LYS A 86 -0.75 -3.76 3.27
CA LYS A 86 -2.17 -4.10 3.46
C LYS A 86 -2.44 -5.59 3.62
N ASN A 87 -1.67 -6.43 2.95
CA ASN A 87 -1.72 -7.87 3.14
C ASN A 87 -0.84 -8.28 4.33
N ALA A 88 -1.47 -8.63 5.45
CA ALA A 88 -0.81 -9.01 6.68
C ALA A 88 0.15 -10.21 6.55
N GLY A 89 -0.10 -11.13 5.60
CA GLY A 89 0.73 -12.29 5.30
C GLY A 89 1.90 -12.00 4.36
N SER A 90 1.97 -10.82 3.74
CA SER A 90 3.05 -10.51 2.80
C SER A 90 4.41 -10.42 3.48
N LYS A 91 5.48 -10.78 2.75
CA LYS A 91 6.87 -10.66 3.24
C LYS A 91 7.23 -9.23 3.65
N GLY A 92 6.68 -8.22 2.96
CA GLY A 92 6.87 -6.80 3.30
C GLY A 92 6.25 -6.43 4.64
N ALA A 93 4.99 -6.83 4.87
CA ALA A 93 4.30 -6.60 6.12
C ALA A 93 4.96 -7.33 7.30
N GLN A 94 5.47 -8.55 7.07
CA GLN A 94 6.21 -9.29 8.07
C GLN A 94 7.55 -8.61 8.42
N ALA A 95 8.27 -8.11 7.42
CA ALA A 95 9.55 -7.42 7.63
C ALA A 95 9.35 -6.13 8.45
N VAL A 96 8.47 -5.22 8.05
CA VAL A 96 8.31 -3.93 8.77
C VAL A 96 7.84 -4.12 10.21
N ARG A 97 7.11 -5.19 10.53
CA ARG A 97 6.69 -5.50 11.90
C ARG A 97 7.83 -5.91 12.83
N GLN A 98 8.95 -6.39 12.28
CA GLN A 98 10.13 -6.76 13.07
C GLN A 98 10.97 -5.54 13.47
N LEU A 99 10.78 -4.39 12.84
CA LEU A 99 11.52 -3.17 13.18
C LEU A 99 11.34 -2.81 14.65
N GLN A 100 12.44 -2.40 15.28
CA GLN A 100 12.44 -1.84 16.63
C GLN A 100 12.31 -0.31 16.51
N ALA A 101 11.21 0.27 17.00
CA ALA A 101 11.00 1.71 16.97
C ALA A 101 10.14 2.16 18.16
N GLN A 102 10.48 3.33 18.72
CA GLN A 102 9.75 3.89 19.86
C GLN A 102 8.36 4.38 19.44
N THR A 103 8.29 5.02 18.28
CA THR A 103 7.01 5.49 17.70
C THR A 103 6.93 5.10 16.23
N ARG A 104 5.74 4.75 15.77
CA ARG A 104 5.49 4.30 14.41
C ARG A 104 4.39 5.11 13.77
N PHE A 105 4.59 5.49 12.50
CA PHE A 105 3.63 6.21 11.69
C PHE A 105 3.39 5.49 10.36
N ALA A 106 2.17 5.57 9.87
CA ALA A 106 1.80 5.07 8.56
C ALA A 106 1.06 6.17 7.79
N LEU A 107 1.59 6.54 6.62
CA LEU A 107 1.00 7.51 5.70
C LEU A 107 0.39 6.73 4.55
N THR A 108 -0.85 7.04 4.20
CA THR A 108 -1.53 6.41 3.07
C THR A 108 -2.64 7.30 2.52
N GLY A 109 -2.76 7.36 1.20
CA GLY A 109 -3.90 8.01 0.54
C GLY A 109 -5.15 7.13 0.51
N THR A 110 -5.02 5.81 0.65
CA THR A 110 -6.08 4.80 0.51
C THR A 110 -6.06 3.79 1.64
N PRO A 111 -6.54 4.15 2.85
CA PRO A 111 -6.42 3.29 4.02
C PRO A 111 -7.31 2.02 3.97
N LEU A 112 -8.37 2.03 3.17
CA LEU A 112 -9.35 0.96 3.04
C LEU A 112 -9.81 0.86 1.58
N GLU A 113 -9.33 -0.15 0.85
CA GLU A 113 -9.78 -0.45 -0.51
C GLU A 113 -10.64 -1.71 -0.57
N ASN A 114 -10.19 -2.82 0.05
CA ASN A 114 -10.80 -4.14 -0.12
C ASN A 114 -11.28 -4.79 1.20
N GLY A 115 -11.29 -4.06 2.31
CA GLY A 115 -11.86 -4.55 3.57
C GLY A 115 -11.05 -4.26 4.82
N VAL A 116 -11.65 -4.59 5.96
CA VAL A 116 -11.12 -4.29 7.29
C VAL A 116 -9.77 -4.99 7.60
N GLY A 117 -9.46 -6.09 6.91
CA GLY A 117 -8.18 -6.78 7.09
C GLY A 117 -6.96 -5.94 6.69
N GLU A 118 -7.12 -5.05 5.71
CA GLU A 118 -6.07 -4.10 5.31
C GLU A 118 -5.78 -3.09 6.42
N LEU A 119 -6.83 -2.55 7.04
CA LEU A 119 -6.74 -1.67 8.19
C LEU A 119 -6.02 -2.34 9.35
N TRP A 120 -6.36 -3.59 9.64
CA TRP A 120 -5.69 -4.35 10.69
C TRP A 120 -4.18 -4.45 10.45
N SER A 121 -3.77 -4.71 9.22
CA SER A 121 -2.35 -4.85 8.89
C SER A 121 -1.57 -3.57 9.15
N ILE A 122 -2.13 -2.41 8.77
CA ILE A 122 -1.52 -1.10 9.02
C ILE A 122 -1.48 -0.80 10.52
N PHE A 123 -2.60 -1.00 11.23
CA PHE A 123 -2.66 -0.77 12.68
C PHE A 123 -1.76 -1.72 13.46
N ASN A 124 -1.58 -2.95 13.03
CA ASN A 124 -0.66 -3.88 13.67
C ASN A 124 0.82 -3.49 13.51
N PHE A 125 1.14 -2.66 12.51
CA PHE A 125 2.44 -1.98 12.45
C PHE A 125 2.50 -0.80 13.41
N VAL A 126 1.52 0.11 13.38
CA VAL A 126 1.53 1.37 14.15
C VAL A 126 1.40 1.09 15.66
N LEU A 127 0.46 0.24 16.04
CA LEU A 127 0.10 -0.10 17.43
C LEU A 127 -0.01 -1.63 17.57
N PRO A 128 1.10 -2.36 17.70
CA PRO A 128 1.09 -3.82 17.80
C PRO A 128 0.20 -4.30 18.96
N GLY A 129 -0.70 -5.25 18.67
CA GLY A 129 -1.59 -5.86 19.66
C GLY A 129 -2.84 -5.06 20.02
N TYR A 130 -2.98 -3.80 19.57
CA TYR A 130 -4.14 -2.95 19.91
C TYR A 130 -5.46 -3.49 19.35
N LEU A 131 -5.48 -4.01 18.12
CA LEU A 131 -6.67 -4.48 17.41
C LEU A 131 -6.86 -6.01 17.46
N LEU A 132 -6.57 -6.66 18.58
CA LEU A 132 -6.71 -8.11 18.75
C LEU A 132 -5.79 -8.92 17.81
N SER A 133 -5.92 -10.26 17.82
CA SER A 133 -5.31 -11.10 16.79
C SER A 133 -6.06 -10.97 15.46
N TYR A 134 -5.41 -11.23 14.33
CA TYR A 134 -6.02 -11.09 13.00
C TYR A 134 -7.32 -11.87 12.85
N SER A 135 -7.35 -13.13 13.31
CA SER A 135 -8.52 -13.96 13.23
C SER A 135 -9.68 -13.48 14.13
N ALA A 136 -9.37 -13.00 15.33
CA ALA A 136 -10.38 -12.43 16.24
C ALA A 136 -10.91 -11.10 15.70
N PHE A 137 -10.05 -10.28 15.11
CA PHE A 137 -10.42 -9.03 14.47
C PHE A 137 -11.38 -9.26 13.29
N LEU A 138 -11.05 -10.17 12.37
CA LEU A 138 -11.92 -10.47 11.23
C LEU A 138 -13.28 -11.02 11.69
N ARG A 139 -13.31 -11.98 12.64
CA ARG A 139 -14.58 -12.49 13.17
C ARG A 139 -15.49 -11.41 13.72
N ARG A 140 -14.92 -10.34 14.28
CA ARG A 140 -15.70 -9.28 14.90
C ARG A 140 -16.14 -8.20 13.92
N TYR A 141 -15.30 -7.84 12.93
CA TYR A 141 -15.51 -6.63 12.14
C TYR A 141 -15.74 -6.89 10.65
N GLN A 142 -15.59 -8.11 10.16
CA GLN A 142 -15.66 -8.40 8.72
C GLN A 142 -17.05 -8.21 8.12
N ASP A 143 -18.11 -8.50 8.87
CA ASP A 143 -19.50 -8.36 8.46
C ASP A 143 -20.06 -6.95 8.63
N GLY A 144 -19.28 -6.03 9.22
CA GLY A 144 -19.66 -4.64 9.46
C GLY A 144 -20.56 -4.39 10.67
N THR A 145 -20.99 -5.45 11.39
CA THR A 145 -21.90 -5.32 12.54
C THR A 145 -21.35 -4.40 13.63
N ASP A 146 -20.05 -4.49 13.92
CA ASP A 146 -19.36 -3.71 14.95
C ASP A 146 -18.57 -2.52 14.37
N ALA A 147 -18.94 -2.01 13.18
CA ALA A 147 -18.19 -0.94 12.50
C ALA A 147 -18.03 0.34 13.34
N GLU A 148 -19.05 0.71 14.12
CA GLU A 148 -19.01 1.90 14.98
C GLU A 148 -18.05 1.72 16.18
N ASP A 149 -17.97 0.52 16.75
CA ASP A 149 -16.98 0.21 17.78
C ASP A 149 -15.55 0.32 17.21
N LEU A 150 -15.32 -0.24 16.02
CA LEU A 150 -14.04 -0.12 15.34
C LEU A 150 -13.67 1.34 15.08
N ARG A 151 -14.60 2.12 14.52
CA ARG A 151 -14.40 3.56 14.24
C ARG A 151 -13.99 4.32 15.50
N ARG A 152 -14.70 4.11 16.61
CA ARG A 152 -14.41 4.75 17.91
C ARG A 152 -13.01 4.39 18.43
N ARG A 153 -12.60 3.13 18.26
CA ARG A 153 -11.27 2.66 18.68
C ARG A 153 -10.14 3.30 17.87
N ILE A 154 -10.29 3.39 16.54
CA ILE A 154 -9.21 3.86 15.67
C ILE A 154 -9.14 5.39 15.54
N SER A 155 -10.25 6.11 15.74
CA SER A 155 -10.33 7.55 15.53
C SER A 155 -9.28 8.39 16.28
N PRO A 156 -8.86 8.06 17.52
CA PRO A 156 -7.81 8.82 18.21
C PRO A 156 -6.43 8.75 17.53
N PHE A 157 -6.20 7.72 16.72
CA PHE A 157 -4.91 7.43 16.06
C PHE A 157 -4.92 7.69 14.57
N LEU A 158 -6.05 8.19 14.02
CA LEU A 158 -6.24 8.38 12.59
C LEU A 158 -6.50 9.84 12.28
N MET A 159 -5.64 10.44 11.47
CA MET A 159 -5.85 11.76 10.90
C MET A 159 -6.14 11.65 9.41
N ARG A 160 -7.25 12.21 8.96
CA ARG A 160 -7.59 12.29 7.54
C ARG A 160 -7.79 13.75 7.15
N ARG A 161 -7.14 14.18 6.09
CA ARG A 161 -7.33 15.49 5.47
C ARG A 161 -7.76 15.31 4.03
N LEU A 162 -8.86 15.90 3.63
CA LEU A 162 -9.30 15.92 2.25
C LEU A 162 -8.66 17.12 1.53
N LYS A 163 -8.26 16.94 0.27
CA LYS A 163 -7.73 18.05 -0.57
C LYS A 163 -8.66 19.27 -0.54
N LYS A 164 -9.97 19.02 -0.62
CA LYS A 164 -11.02 20.04 -0.61
C LYS A 164 -11.04 20.89 0.68
N GLU A 165 -10.58 20.34 1.81
CA GLU A 165 -10.54 21.03 3.10
C GLU A 165 -9.28 21.88 3.28
N VAL A 166 -8.19 21.52 2.58
CA VAL A 166 -6.87 22.14 2.76
C VAL A 166 -6.53 23.10 1.63
N LEU A 167 -6.92 22.78 0.40
CA LEU A 167 -6.59 23.54 -0.81
C LEU A 167 -7.83 24.26 -1.30
N THR A 168 -8.24 25.31 -0.57
CA THR A 168 -9.42 26.15 -0.89
C THR A 168 -9.25 26.96 -2.18
N GLU A 169 -8.01 27.12 -2.66
CA GLU A 169 -7.69 27.85 -3.90
C GLU A 169 -7.81 26.98 -5.17
N LEU A 170 -7.94 25.67 -5.04
CA LEU A 170 -8.11 24.80 -6.20
C LEU A 170 -9.57 24.83 -6.68
N PRO A 171 -9.79 24.96 -8.00
CA PRO A 171 -11.12 24.81 -8.56
C PRO A 171 -11.67 23.40 -8.31
N ASP A 172 -12.99 23.27 -8.31
CA ASP A 172 -13.65 21.98 -8.19
C ASP A 172 -13.19 21.04 -9.31
N LYS A 173 -13.03 19.74 -8.98
CA LYS A 173 -12.71 18.72 -9.96
C LYS A 173 -13.81 18.58 -10.97
N ILE A 174 -13.54 18.88 -12.23
CA ILE A 174 -14.47 18.67 -13.34
C ILE A 174 -14.21 17.25 -13.89
N GLU A 175 -15.20 16.38 -13.79
CA GLU A 175 -15.18 15.06 -14.42
C GLU A 175 -16.06 15.08 -15.66
N SER A 176 -15.47 14.80 -16.82
CA SER A 176 -16.19 14.67 -18.08
C SER A 176 -16.13 13.22 -18.54
N VAL A 177 -17.29 12.66 -18.87
CA VAL A 177 -17.41 11.32 -19.45
C VAL A 177 -17.56 11.46 -20.96
N PHE A 178 -16.57 10.98 -21.69
CA PHE A 178 -16.63 10.91 -23.14
C PHE A 178 -17.09 9.51 -23.57
N THR A 179 -18.20 9.44 -24.30
CA THR A 179 -18.69 8.19 -24.86
C THR A 179 -18.28 8.14 -26.35
N ALA A 180 -17.45 7.16 -26.69
CA ALA A 180 -17.09 6.87 -28.07
C ALA A 180 -17.95 5.71 -28.58
N GLN A 181 -18.46 5.82 -29.81
CA GLN A 181 -19.17 4.74 -30.49
C GLN A 181 -18.16 3.81 -31.17
N MET A 182 -18.39 2.49 -31.05
CA MET A 182 -17.60 1.52 -31.81
C MET A 182 -17.86 1.63 -33.29
N SER A 183 -16.84 1.35 -34.14
CA SER A 183 -17.09 1.16 -35.56
C SER A 183 -17.98 -0.06 -35.82
N PRO A 184 -18.70 -0.13 -36.96
CA PRO A 184 -19.53 -1.30 -37.26
C PRO A 184 -18.76 -2.63 -37.26
N GLU A 185 -17.50 -2.63 -37.70
CA GLU A 185 -16.62 -3.79 -37.70
C GLU A 185 -16.24 -4.17 -36.26
N GLN A 186 -15.84 -3.21 -35.44
CA GLN A 186 -15.50 -3.38 -34.04
C GLN A 186 -16.69 -3.91 -33.23
N ALA A 187 -17.89 -3.38 -33.46
CA ALA A 187 -19.11 -3.85 -32.81
C ALA A 187 -19.41 -5.33 -33.13
N LYS A 188 -19.25 -5.76 -34.39
CA LYS A 188 -19.42 -7.16 -34.78
C LYS A 188 -18.42 -8.09 -34.05
N VAL A 189 -17.16 -7.69 -33.98
CA VAL A 189 -16.12 -8.48 -33.27
C VAL A 189 -16.44 -8.54 -31.76
N TYR A 190 -16.84 -7.44 -31.18
CA TYR A 190 -17.23 -7.34 -29.77
C TYR A 190 -18.41 -8.28 -29.45
N GLU A 191 -19.49 -8.20 -30.22
CA GLU A 191 -20.69 -9.05 -30.01
C GLU A 191 -20.39 -10.53 -30.15
N ALA A 192 -19.67 -10.93 -31.21
CA ALA A 192 -19.29 -12.31 -31.42
C ALA A 192 -18.40 -12.85 -30.28
N THR A 193 -17.47 -12.04 -29.84
CA THR A 193 -16.58 -12.40 -28.70
C THR A 193 -17.35 -12.45 -27.40
N MET A 194 -18.23 -11.50 -27.13
CA MET A 194 -19.08 -11.48 -25.95
C MET A 194 -19.96 -12.72 -25.84
N MET A 195 -20.61 -13.14 -26.92
CA MET A 195 -21.44 -14.36 -26.94
C MET A 195 -20.63 -15.61 -26.59
N ARG A 196 -19.45 -15.76 -27.21
CA ARG A 196 -18.55 -16.88 -26.95
C ARG A 196 -18.04 -16.89 -25.49
N LEU A 197 -17.61 -15.76 -24.97
CA LEU A 197 -17.10 -15.64 -23.61
C LEU A 197 -18.20 -15.85 -22.57
N ARG A 198 -19.42 -15.36 -22.81
CA ARG A 198 -20.57 -15.58 -21.94
C ARG A 198 -20.86 -17.08 -21.79
N GLN A 199 -20.94 -17.82 -22.90
CA GLN A 199 -21.15 -19.30 -22.86
C GLN A 199 -20.04 -20.00 -22.06
N ARG A 200 -18.79 -19.60 -22.26
CA ARG A 200 -17.63 -20.18 -21.54
C ARG A 200 -17.68 -19.88 -20.05
N VAL A 201 -17.97 -18.64 -19.67
CA VAL A 201 -18.09 -18.22 -18.26
C VAL A 201 -19.25 -18.93 -17.60
N ASP A 202 -20.42 -19.01 -18.24
CA ASP A 202 -21.59 -19.69 -17.72
C ASP A 202 -21.32 -21.18 -17.46
N SER A 203 -20.59 -21.86 -18.36
CA SER A 203 -20.17 -23.26 -18.18
C SER A 203 -19.26 -23.42 -16.97
N ILE A 204 -18.23 -22.57 -16.86
CA ILE A 204 -17.23 -22.65 -15.78
C ILE A 204 -17.88 -22.34 -14.41
N VAL A 205 -18.74 -21.31 -14.37
CA VAL A 205 -19.43 -20.94 -13.12
C VAL A 205 -20.39 -22.05 -12.67
N LYS A 206 -21.07 -22.72 -13.60
CA LYS A 206 -21.93 -23.88 -13.29
C LYS A 206 -21.14 -25.09 -12.79
N GLU A 207 -19.97 -25.37 -13.35
CA GLU A 207 -19.15 -26.54 -12.97
C GLU A 207 -18.35 -26.32 -11.69
N LYS A 208 -17.72 -25.14 -11.52
CA LYS A 208 -16.71 -24.86 -10.47
C LYS A 208 -17.16 -23.86 -9.42
N GLY A 209 -18.33 -23.24 -9.61
CA GLY A 209 -18.81 -22.14 -8.79
C GLY A 209 -18.13 -20.80 -9.11
N PHE A 210 -18.75 -19.70 -8.70
CA PHE A 210 -18.29 -18.33 -9.01
C PHE A 210 -16.88 -18.02 -8.48
N GLU A 211 -16.59 -18.44 -7.25
CA GLU A 211 -15.28 -18.13 -6.62
C GLU A 211 -14.09 -18.73 -7.38
N ARG A 212 -14.24 -19.96 -7.89
CA ARG A 212 -13.20 -20.61 -8.70
C ARG A 212 -13.17 -20.14 -10.15
N GLY A 213 -14.28 -19.59 -10.64
CA GLY A 213 -14.40 -19.02 -11.99
C GLY A 213 -14.01 -17.55 -12.10
N ARG A 214 -13.61 -16.87 -11.01
CA ARG A 214 -13.31 -15.43 -11.02
C ARG A 214 -12.18 -15.04 -11.99
N THR A 215 -11.17 -15.87 -12.13
CA THR A 215 -10.04 -15.61 -13.04
C THR A 215 -10.49 -15.62 -14.51
N GLU A 216 -11.37 -16.54 -14.88
CA GLU A 216 -11.93 -16.63 -16.23
C GLU A 216 -12.88 -15.47 -16.53
N VAL A 217 -13.69 -15.06 -15.55
CA VAL A 217 -14.53 -13.86 -15.66
C VAL A 217 -13.66 -12.62 -15.90
N LEU A 218 -12.60 -12.45 -15.13
CA LEU A 218 -11.67 -11.33 -15.28
C LEU A 218 -10.96 -11.35 -16.64
N ALA A 219 -10.53 -12.53 -17.09
CA ALA A 219 -9.91 -12.70 -18.42
C ALA A 219 -10.90 -12.36 -19.54
N ALA A 220 -12.18 -12.75 -19.42
CA ALA A 220 -13.22 -12.41 -20.37
C ALA A 220 -13.47 -10.90 -20.45
N ILE A 221 -13.57 -10.22 -19.29
CA ILE A 221 -13.73 -8.76 -19.24
C ILE A 221 -12.51 -8.06 -19.85
N THR A 222 -11.30 -8.54 -19.56
CA THR A 222 -10.06 -7.97 -20.11
C THR A 222 -10.04 -8.08 -21.65
N GLN A 223 -10.41 -9.24 -22.20
CA GLN A 223 -10.47 -9.44 -23.65
C GLN A 223 -11.51 -8.52 -24.33
N LEU A 224 -12.69 -8.34 -23.72
CA LEU A 224 -13.69 -7.40 -24.24
C LEU A 224 -13.20 -5.95 -24.18
N ARG A 225 -12.50 -5.57 -23.12
CA ARG A 225 -11.89 -4.25 -22.99
C ARG A 225 -10.81 -4.02 -24.04
N GLU A 226 -9.98 -5.01 -24.35
CA GLU A 226 -8.96 -4.92 -25.41
C GLU A 226 -9.60 -4.61 -26.77
N ILE A 227 -10.73 -5.27 -27.11
CA ILE A 227 -11.48 -4.98 -28.35
C ILE A 227 -12.00 -3.54 -28.37
N CYS A 228 -12.40 -2.99 -27.24
CA CYS A 228 -12.83 -1.59 -27.16
C CYS A 228 -11.68 -0.60 -27.37
N CYS A 229 -10.47 -0.94 -26.91
CA CYS A 229 -9.32 -0.05 -26.95
C CYS A 229 -8.51 -0.17 -28.25
N HIS A 230 -8.53 -1.34 -28.89
CA HIS A 230 -7.73 -1.64 -30.09
C HIS A 230 -8.47 -2.67 -30.93
N PRO A 231 -9.16 -2.24 -32.01
CA PRO A 231 -9.92 -3.12 -32.89
C PRO A 231 -9.01 -4.06 -33.69
#